data_b8f15735e5cc23f724fd2e86c9ac9b43
#
_entry.id   b8f15735e5cc23f724fd2e86c9ac9b43
#
_cell.length_a   1.000
_cell.length_b   1.000
_cell.length_c   1.000
_cell.angle_alpha   90.00
_cell.angle_beta   90.00
_cell.angle_gamma   90.00
#
_symmetry.space_group_name_H-M   'P 1'
#
loop_
_entity.id
_entity.type
_entity.pdbx_description
1 polymer ?
#
loop_
_entity_poly.entity_id
_entity_poly.type
_entity_poly.pdbx_seq_one_letter_code
_entity_poly.pdbx_strand_id
1 'polypeptide(L)'
;VDRIPHMQVVAVCDRLFEEEGTFPDGVRYYQNYKRLLDEKLDVLIVCLTNDIAPDVTIAGIQRGLHVFCEKPPGRNMDDIARIIRCERDHPGIKLMYGFNHRYHESVQDAMRLIRSGQLGRIINMRGVYGKSKLITFNQLDWRTRRAIAGGGVLLDQGIHMVDLMRLFAGEFTDIHSFISNSHWGYDVEDNAYALMRTPDGIV
;
A
#
# COMPACT_ATOMS: atom_id res chain seq x y z
N VAL A 1 -14.77 -0.89 -8.97
CA VAL A 1 -15.06 -2.26 -9.43
C VAL A 1 -16.05 -2.23 -10.61
N ASP A 2 -17.13 -1.46 -10.53
CA ASP A 2 -18.21 -1.41 -11.53
C ASP A 2 -17.76 -1.03 -12.96
N ARG A 3 -16.56 -0.47 -13.10
CA ARG A 3 -15.95 -0.14 -14.41
C ARG A 3 -15.01 -1.22 -14.94
N ILE A 4 -14.82 -2.31 -14.20
CA ILE A 4 -13.94 -3.40 -14.60
C ILE A 4 -14.82 -4.51 -15.18
N PRO A 5 -14.67 -4.84 -16.49
CA PRO A 5 -15.45 -5.89 -17.10
C PRO A 5 -15.30 -7.22 -16.34
N HIS A 6 -16.40 -7.94 -16.18
CA HIS A 6 -16.44 -9.25 -15.51
C HIS A 6 -16.13 -9.25 -14.00
N MET A 7 -16.11 -8.08 -13.34
CA MET A 7 -16.04 -7.98 -11.88
C MET A 7 -17.37 -7.51 -11.31
N GLN A 8 -17.77 -8.12 -10.21
CA GLN A 8 -18.96 -7.74 -9.45
C GLN A 8 -18.62 -7.66 -7.96
N VAL A 9 -19.09 -6.60 -7.30
CA VAL A 9 -19.08 -6.54 -5.83
C VAL A 9 -20.22 -7.41 -5.33
N VAL A 10 -19.92 -8.41 -4.51
CA VAL A 10 -20.91 -9.33 -3.93
C VAL A 10 -21.09 -9.11 -2.43
N ALA A 11 -20.07 -8.59 -1.77
CA ALA A 11 -20.11 -8.28 -0.34
C ALA A 11 -19.17 -7.12 0.01
N VAL A 12 -19.52 -6.38 1.06
CA VAL A 12 -18.68 -5.34 1.66
C VAL A 12 -18.63 -5.52 3.17
N CYS A 13 -17.57 -5.03 3.80
CA CYS A 13 -17.44 -5.04 5.25
C CYS A 13 -16.94 -3.69 5.75
N ASP A 14 -17.62 -3.13 6.71
CA ASP A 14 -17.16 -1.98 7.49
C ASP A 14 -17.65 -2.12 8.93
N ARG A 15 -16.77 -1.88 9.91
CA ARG A 15 -17.11 -1.89 11.33
C ARG A 15 -18.14 -0.81 11.73
N LEU A 16 -18.34 0.20 10.86
CA LEU A 16 -19.29 1.28 11.09
C LEU A 16 -20.73 0.92 10.70
N PHE A 17 -20.96 -0.20 10.05
CA PHE A 17 -22.34 -0.68 9.86
C PHE A 17 -22.97 -0.98 11.23
N GLU A 18 -24.22 -0.58 11.43
CA GLU A 18 -24.94 -0.83 12.68
C GLU A 18 -25.48 -2.26 12.75
N GLU A 19 -25.72 -2.88 11.58
CA GLU A 19 -26.20 -4.25 11.42
C GLU A 19 -25.58 -4.93 10.20
N GLU A 20 -25.82 -6.22 10.06
CA GLU A 20 -25.49 -7.00 8.87
C GLU A 20 -26.74 -7.20 8.01
N GLY A 21 -26.62 -7.22 6.69
CA GLY A 21 -27.77 -7.38 5.80
C GLY A 21 -27.40 -7.39 4.32
N THR A 22 -28.37 -6.99 3.50
CA THR A 22 -28.26 -6.94 2.05
C THR A 22 -28.79 -5.62 1.54
N PHE A 23 -28.02 -4.93 0.71
CA PHE A 23 -28.45 -3.72 0.03
C PHE A 23 -29.50 -4.02 -1.06
N PRO A 24 -30.25 -3.03 -1.54
CA PRO A 24 -31.28 -3.23 -2.59
C PRO A 24 -30.75 -3.80 -3.91
N ASP A 25 -29.45 -3.61 -4.20
CA ASP A 25 -28.76 -4.14 -5.37
C ASP A 25 -28.26 -5.59 -5.18
N GLY A 26 -28.51 -6.19 -4.03
CA GLY A 26 -28.12 -7.56 -3.70
C GLY A 26 -26.74 -7.71 -3.06
N VAL A 27 -25.97 -6.63 -2.91
CA VAL A 27 -24.66 -6.66 -2.22
C VAL A 27 -24.86 -6.89 -0.72
N ARG A 28 -24.19 -7.89 -0.16
CA ARG A 28 -24.25 -8.16 1.28
C ARG A 28 -23.30 -7.25 2.04
N TYR A 29 -23.66 -6.86 3.27
CA TYR A 29 -22.81 -6.03 4.11
C TYR A 29 -22.66 -6.62 5.51
N TYR A 30 -21.44 -6.51 6.04
CA TYR A 30 -20.99 -7.13 7.28
C TYR A 30 -20.24 -6.14 8.16
N GLN A 31 -20.36 -6.28 9.47
CA GLN A 31 -19.53 -5.56 10.44
C GLN A 31 -18.18 -6.28 10.67
N ASN A 32 -18.15 -7.60 10.49
CA ASN A 32 -16.99 -8.44 10.75
C ASN A 32 -16.48 -9.07 9.45
N TYR A 33 -15.24 -8.76 9.09
CA TYR A 33 -14.60 -9.28 7.86
C TYR A 33 -14.56 -10.82 7.80
N LYS A 34 -14.55 -11.52 8.96
CA LYS A 34 -14.58 -12.98 8.98
C LYS A 34 -15.87 -13.53 8.37
N ARG A 35 -16.99 -12.83 8.60
CA ARG A 35 -18.30 -13.16 8.00
C ARG A 35 -18.30 -12.90 6.50
N LEU A 36 -17.69 -11.78 6.06
CA LEU A 36 -17.49 -11.51 4.64
C LEU A 36 -16.66 -12.63 3.97
N LEU A 37 -15.62 -13.12 4.64
CA LEU A 37 -14.78 -14.21 4.11
C LEU A 37 -15.48 -15.57 4.05
N ASP A 38 -16.66 -15.74 4.62
CA ASP A 38 -17.49 -16.95 4.47
C ASP A 38 -18.29 -16.94 3.16
N GLU A 39 -18.29 -15.81 2.44
CA GLU A 39 -18.90 -15.69 1.13
C GLU A 39 -18.09 -16.40 0.03
N LYS A 40 -18.78 -16.73 -1.07
CA LYS A 40 -18.11 -17.24 -2.27
C LYS A 40 -17.47 -16.07 -3.02
N LEU A 41 -16.16 -15.89 -2.83
CA LEU A 41 -15.36 -14.82 -3.40
C LEU A 41 -14.24 -15.37 -4.28
N ASP A 42 -13.83 -14.62 -5.29
CA ASP A 42 -12.61 -14.88 -6.06
C ASP A 42 -11.50 -13.91 -5.65
N VAL A 43 -11.87 -12.68 -5.31
CA VAL A 43 -10.94 -11.58 -4.99
C VAL A 43 -11.38 -10.86 -3.73
N LEU A 44 -10.43 -10.58 -2.86
CA LEU A 44 -10.61 -9.69 -1.70
C LEU A 44 -9.90 -8.36 -1.96
N ILE A 45 -10.62 -7.25 -1.78
CA ILE A 45 -10.05 -5.90 -1.79
C ILE A 45 -9.96 -5.40 -0.36
N VAL A 46 -8.74 -5.06 0.10
CA VAL A 46 -8.45 -4.63 1.49
C VAL A 46 -8.12 -3.15 1.50
N CYS A 47 -9.02 -2.34 2.07
CA CYS A 47 -8.88 -0.89 2.25
C CYS A 47 -9.03 -0.54 3.73
N LEU A 48 -8.07 -0.96 4.54
CA LEU A 48 -8.11 -0.87 6.00
C LEU A 48 -6.95 -0.05 6.55
N THR A 49 -6.97 0.20 7.86
CA THR A 49 -5.84 0.78 8.58
C THR A 49 -4.65 -0.19 8.60
N ASN A 50 -3.42 0.36 8.70
CA ASN A 50 -2.18 -0.41 8.53
C ASN A 50 -1.97 -1.50 9.57
N ASP A 51 -2.62 -1.40 10.73
CA ASP A 51 -2.56 -2.39 11.81
C ASP A 51 -3.43 -3.62 11.55
N ILE A 52 -4.52 -3.46 10.80
CA ILE A 52 -5.49 -4.53 10.53
C ILE A 52 -5.27 -5.15 9.15
N ALA A 53 -4.85 -4.36 8.17
CA ALA A 53 -4.69 -4.79 6.79
C ALA A 53 -3.83 -6.07 6.62
N PRO A 54 -2.70 -6.27 7.36
CA PRO A 54 -1.92 -7.50 7.29
C PRO A 54 -2.71 -8.76 7.66
N ASP A 55 -3.47 -8.71 8.74
CA ASP A 55 -4.22 -9.87 9.23
C ASP A 55 -5.36 -10.24 8.27
N VAL A 56 -6.05 -9.24 7.71
CA VAL A 56 -7.12 -9.47 6.73
C VAL A 56 -6.56 -9.97 5.40
N THR A 57 -5.41 -9.45 4.96
CA THR A 57 -4.68 -9.94 3.77
C THR A 57 -4.31 -11.42 3.93
N ILE A 58 -3.69 -11.78 5.06
CA ILE A 58 -3.33 -13.17 5.38
C ILE A 58 -4.58 -14.06 5.41
N ALA A 59 -5.65 -13.62 6.07
CA ALA A 59 -6.88 -14.38 6.15
C ALA A 59 -7.51 -14.61 4.76
N GLY A 60 -7.45 -13.65 3.85
CA GLY A 60 -7.87 -13.80 2.46
C GLY A 60 -7.03 -14.83 1.69
N ILE A 61 -5.71 -14.75 1.79
CA ILE A 61 -4.79 -15.69 1.16
C ILE A 61 -5.05 -17.12 1.66
N GLN A 62 -5.19 -17.33 2.97
CA GLN A 62 -5.48 -18.61 3.58
C GLN A 62 -6.84 -19.21 3.16
N ARG A 63 -7.77 -18.38 2.73
CA ARG A 63 -9.07 -18.79 2.14
C ARG A 63 -9.00 -19.09 0.65
N GLY A 64 -7.83 -18.96 0.03
CA GLY A 64 -7.63 -19.19 -1.39
C GLY A 64 -8.06 -18.03 -2.29
N LEU A 65 -8.23 -16.81 -1.72
CA LEU A 65 -8.64 -15.64 -2.46
C LEU A 65 -7.43 -14.91 -3.05
N HIS A 66 -7.55 -14.39 -4.26
CA HIS A 66 -6.64 -13.36 -4.74
C HIS A 66 -6.87 -12.08 -3.92
N VAL A 67 -5.79 -11.36 -3.59
CA VAL A 67 -5.91 -10.18 -2.72
C VAL A 67 -5.33 -8.95 -3.40
N PHE A 68 -6.12 -7.88 -3.44
CA PHE A 68 -5.65 -6.53 -3.70
C PHE A 68 -5.72 -5.74 -2.39
N CYS A 69 -4.58 -5.28 -1.89
CA CYS A 69 -4.51 -4.52 -0.65
C CYS A 69 -3.97 -3.12 -0.90
N GLU A 70 -4.57 -2.10 -0.27
CA GLU A 70 -4.03 -0.75 -0.28
C GLU A 70 -2.65 -0.68 0.38
N LYS A 71 -1.87 0.29 -0.05
CA LYS A 71 -0.56 0.58 0.53
C LYS A 71 -0.72 1.35 1.87
N PRO A 72 0.23 1.26 2.78
CA PRO A 72 1.39 0.36 2.82
C PRO A 72 0.96 -1.07 3.19
N PRO A 73 1.81 -2.07 2.89
CA PRO A 73 1.48 -3.47 3.17
C PRO A 73 1.43 -3.81 4.67
N GLY A 74 1.87 -2.94 5.55
CA GLY A 74 1.88 -3.09 6.99
C GLY A 74 2.59 -1.95 7.68
N ARG A 75 2.69 -1.99 8.99
CA ARG A 75 3.32 -0.95 9.83
C ARG A 75 4.84 -1.08 9.94
N ASN A 76 5.34 -2.31 9.84
CA ASN A 76 6.72 -2.67 10.12
C ASN A 76 7.13 -3.94 9.39
N MET A 77 8.40 -4.33 9.55
CA MET A 77 8.95 -5.52 8.90
C MET A 77 8.35 -6.84 9.39
N ASP A 78 7.84 -6.90 10.63
CA ASP A 78 7.20 -8.12 11.14
C ASP A 78 5.87 -8.38 10.45
N ASP A 79 5.05 -7.32 10.24
CA ASP A 79 3.82 -7.40 9.46
C ASP A 79 4.12 -7.92 8.04
N ILE A 80 5.15 -7.35 7.38
CA ILE A 80 5.56 -7.74 6.02
C ILE A 80 6.07 -9.19 5.98
N ALA A 81 6.90 -9.58 6.94
CA ALA A 81 7.46 -10.94 7.00
C ALA A 81 6.36 -12.01 7.16
N ARG A 82 5.30 -11.71 7.91
CA ARG A 82 4.14 -12.60 8.06
C ARG A 82 3.39 -12.78 6.74
N ILE A 83 3.17 -11.68 6.00
CA ILE A 83 2.51 -11.71 4.70
C ILE A 83 3.34 -12.49 3.69
N ILE A 84 4.65 -12.22 3.59
CA ILE A 84 5.56 -12.91 2.67
C ILE A 84 5.58 -14.43 2.95
N ARG A 85 5.61 -14.85 4.20
CA ARG A 85 5.53 -16.28 4.54
C ARG A 85 4.21 -16.89 4.06
N CYS A 86 3.09 -16.23 4.36
CA CYS A 86 1.79 -16.69 3.93
C CYS A 86 1.67 -16.78 2.40
N GLU A 87 2.15 -15.80 1.67
CA GLU A 87 2.16 -15.79 0.20
C GLU A 87 2.98 -16.96 -0.38
N ARG A 88 4.18 -17.20 0.17
CA ARG A 88 5.03 -18.33 -0.25
C ARG A 88 4.37 -19.69 -0.05
N ASP A 89 3.59 -19.84 1.02
CA ASP A 89 2.86 -21.08 1.32
C ASP A 89 1.63 -21.28 0.41
N HIS A 90 1.24 -20.24 -0.36
CA HIS A 90 0.07 -20.24 -1.24
C HIS A 90 0.41 -19.78 -2.68
N PRO A 91 1.27 -20.48 -3.43
CA PRO A 91 1.82 -19.99 -4.71
C PRO A 91 0.80 -19.81 -5.83
N GLY A 92 -0.42 -20.34 -5.68
CA GLY A 92 -1.53 -20.15 -6.62
C GLY A 92 -2.27 -18.83 -6.46
N ILE A 93 -2.04 -18.12 -5.36
CA ILE A 93 -2.73 -16.87 -5.04
C ILE A 93 -1.92 -15.66 -5.56
N LYS A 94 -2.62 -14.68 -6.08
CA LYS A 94 -2.03 -13.39 -6.47
C LYS A 94 -2.28 -12.37 -5.39
N LEU A 95 -1.20 -11.76 -4.89
CA LEU A 95 -1.23 -10.61 -3.99
C LEU A 95 -0.71 -9.39 -4.73
N MET A 96 -1.47 -8.30 -4.70
CA MET A 96 -1.08 -7.02 -5.28
C MET A 96 -1.35 -5.88 -4.30
N TYR A 97 -0.43 -4.92 -4.25
CA TYR A 97 -0.58 -3.70 -3.45
C TYR A 97 -0.88 -2.49 -4.30
N GLY A 98 -1.66 -1.56 -3.74
CA GLY A 98 -2.17 -0.35 -4.39
C GLY A 98 -1.12 0.75 -4.64
N PHE A 99 0.03 0.42 -5.21
CA PHE A 99 1.03 1.40 -5.65
C PHE A 99 0.59 2.08 -6.96
N ASN A 100 -0.49 2.84 -6.88
CA ASN A 100 -1.18 3.44 -8.02
C ASN A 100 -0.32 4.40 -8.85
N HIS A 101 0.72 5.02 -8.27
CA HIS A 101 1.63 5.90 -9.00
C HIS A 101 2.35 5.19 -10.15
N ARG A 102 2.57 3.88 -10.07
CA ARG A 102 3.12 3.07 -11.17
C ARG A 102 2.31 3.16 -12.47
N TYR A 103 1.02 3.45 -12.34
CA TYR A 103 0.06 3.44 -13.46
C TYR A 103 -0.24 4.85 -14.00
N HIS A 104 0.38 5.90 -13.46
CA HIS A 104 0.27 7.24 -14.04
C HIS A 104 0.92 7.24 -15.43
N GLU A 105 0.28 7.91 -16.40
CA GLU A 105 0.75 7.96 -17.78
C GLU A 105 2.21 8.44 -17.87
N SER A 106 2.57 9.48 -17.13
CA SER A 106 3.94 9.98 -17.07
C SER A 106 4.96 8.96 -16.56
N VAL A 107 4.58 8.09 -15.62
CA VAL A 107 5.43 7.00 -15.13
C VAL A 107 5.55 5.90 -16.18
N GLN A 108 4.47 5.56 -16.85
CA GLN A 108 4.49 4.60 -17.96
C GLN A 108 5.32 5.10 -19.13
N ASP A 109 5.27 6.40 -19.45
CA ASP A 109 6.11 7.03 -20.46
C ASP A 109 7.58 6.99 -20.07
N ALA A 110 7.91 7.35 -18.82
CA ALA A 110 9.28 7.27 -18.30
C ALA A 110 9.81 5.83 -18.39
N MET A 111 9.02 4.82 -18.02
CA MET A 111 9.41 3.41 -18.14
C MET A 111 9.66 2.99 -19.58
N ARG A 112 8.85 3.46 -20.54
CA ARG A 112 9.09 3.18 -21.98
C ARG A 112 10.43 3.76 -22.45
N LEU A 113 10.71 5.03 -22.08
CA LEU A 113 11.96 5.69 -22.44
C LEU A 113 13.20 5.01 -21.80
N ILE A 114 13.10 4.63 -20.52
CA ILE A 114 14.18 3.90 -19.83
C ILE A 114 14.44 2.57 -20.53
N ARG A 115 13.39 1.78 -20.78
CA ARG A 115 13.51 0.45 -21.40
C ARG A 115 13.99 0.49 -22.84
N SER A 116 13.68 1.56 -23.57
CA SER A 116 14.15 1.73 -24.96
C SER A 116 15.67 2.04 -25.06
N GLY A 117 16.29 2.43 -23.96
CA GLY A 117 17.69 2.85 -23.95
C GLY A 117 17.96 4.22 -24.60
N GLN A 118 16.93 4.91 -25.11
CA GLN A 118 17.09 6.20 -25.81
C GLN A 118 17.76 7.29 -24.97
N LEU A 119 17.54 7.24 -23.65
CA LEU A 119 18.11 8.22 -22.71
C LEU A 119 19.46 7.78 -22.15
N GLY A 120 19.98 6.61 -22.57
CA GLY A 120 21.16 6.02 -22.00
C GLY A 120 20.91 5.47 -20.59
N ARG A 121 21.98 5.38 -19.79
CA ARG A 121 21.91 4.86 -18.42
C ARG A 121 21.45 5.93 -17.44
N ILE A 122 20.58 5.55 -16.50
CA ILE A 122 20.28 6.40 -15.36
C ILE A 122 21.55 6.54 -14.51
N ILE A 123 21.92 7.76 -14.16
CA ILE A 123 23.10 8.06 -13.32
C ILE A 123 22.71 8.56 -11.93
N ASN A 124 21.59 9.28 -11.81
CA ASN A 124 21.02 9.67 -10.54
C ASN A 124 19.50 9.87 -10.66
N MET A 125 18.83 9.89 -9.52
CA MET A 125 17.41 10.19 -9.41
C MET A 125 17.18 11.12 -8.23
N ARG A 126 16.24 12.04 -8.37
CA ARG A 126 15.81 12.90 -7.27
C ARG A 126 14.31 12.94 -7.22
N GLY A 127 13.75 12.69 -6.04
CA GLY A 127 12.32 12.78 -5.77
C GLY A 127 12.02 13.66 -4.59
N VAL A 128 10.96 14.43 -4.68
CA VAL A 128 10.40 15.20 -3.58
C VAL A 128 8.89 14.93 -3.52
N TYR A 129 8.43 14.56 -2.36
CA TYR A 129 7.00 14.40 -2.11
C TYR A 129 6.63 15.22 -0.87
N GLY A 130 5.83 16.25 -1.04
CA GLY A 130 5.45 17.15 0.04
C GLY A 130 3.94 17.31 0.14
N LYS A 131 3.46 17.39 1.37
CA LYS A 131 2.09 17.80 1.70
C LYS A 131 2.13 18.90 2.75
N SER A 132 1.25 19.87 2.64
CA SER A 132 1.08 20.90 3.68
C SER A 132 0.45 20.35 4.95
N LYS A 133 -0.27 19.22 4.85
CA LYS A 133 -0.91 18.52 5.97
C LYS A 133 -0.81 17.02 5.76
N LEU A 134 -0.43 16.28 6.80
CA LEU A 134 -0.51 14.81 6.79
C LEU A 134 -1.97 14.36 6.68
N ILE A 135 -2.84 15.11 7.34
CA ILE A 135 -4.26 14.81 7.45
C ILE A 135 -5.05 15.94 6.81
N THR A 136 -5.96 15.56 5.93
CA THR A 136 -6.87 16.49 5.27
C THR A 136 -8.13 16.78 6.11
N PHE A 137 -8.46 15.92 7.09
CA PHE A 137 -9.81 15.87 7.64
C PHE A 137 -9.93 16.06 9.16
N ASN A 138 -9.10 15.43 10.00
CA ASN A 138 -9.33 15.45 11.44
C ASN A 138 -8.06 15.08 12.23
N GLN A 139 -7.82 15.75 13.38
CA GLN A 139 -6.71 15.45 14.30
C GLN A 139 -6.81 14.06 14.97
N LEU A 140 -7.97 13.42 14.91
CA LEU A 140 -8.18 12.06 15.40
C LEU A 140 -7.87 10.99 14.35
N ASP A 141 -7.36 11.37 13.18
CA ASP A 141 -7.00 10.43 12.14
C ASP A 141 -5.97 9.41 12.68
N TRP A 142 -6.23 8.14 12.39
CA TRP A 142 -5.37 7.03 12.78
C TRP A 142 -3.94 7.16 12.26
N ARG A 143 -3.74 7.92 11.17
CA ARG A 143 -2.43 8.20 10.57
C ARG A 143 -1.48 8.99 11.46
N THR A 144 -1.99 9.65 12.48
CA THR A 144 -1.16 10.38 13.47
C THR A 144 -0.67 9.50 14.60
N ARG A 145 -1.13 8.26 14.68
CA ARG A 145 -0.82 7.31 15.75
C ARG A 145 0.08 6.21 15.25
N ARG A 146 1.32 6.16 15.72
CA ARG A 146 2.34 5.17 15.31
C ARG A 146 1.88 3.73 15.49
N ALA A 147 1.17 3.44 16.57
CA ALA A 147 0.66 2.09 16.84
C ALA A 147 -0.27 1.55 15.74
N ILE A 148 -0.99 2.43 15.04
CA ILE A 148 -1.93 2.07 13.97
C ILE A 148 -1.28 2.28 12.60
N ALA A 149 -0.64 3.44 12.40
CA ALA A 149 -0.06 3.82 11.11
C ALA A 149 1.31 3.17 10.84
N GLY A 150 2.12 2.91 11.88
CA GLY A 150 3.50 2.43 11.78
C GLY A 150 4.52 3.54 11.55
N GLY A 151 4.17 4.59 10.81
CA GLY A 151 5.00 5.74 10.50
C GLY A 151 4.18 6.91 9.99
N GLY A 152 4.82 8.02 9.70
CA GLY A 152 4.23 9.25 9.24
C GLY A 152 4.38 9.47 7.73
N VAL A 153 4.91 10.64 7.36
CA VAL A 153 5.00 11.07 5.96
C VAL A 153 5.82 10.13 5.08
N LEU A 154 6.83 9.48 5.63
CA LEU A 154 7.64 8.53 4.86
C LEU A 154 6.82 7.30 4.49
N LEU A 155 6.13 6.69 5.45
CA LEU A 155 5.35 5.48 5.21
C LEU A 155 4.03 5.77 4.48
N ASP A 156 3.41 6.92 4.68
CA ASP A 156 2.15 7.28 3.99
C ASP A 156 2.37 7.77 2.55
N GLN A 157 3.35 8.66 2.33
CA GLN A 157 3.59 9.30 1.04
C GLN A 157 4.93 8.94 0.42
N GLY A 158 6.00 8.96 1.21
CA GLY A 158 7.35 8.68 0.73
C GLY A 158 7.50 7.28 0.16
N ILE A 159 6.70 6.33 0.61
CA ILE A 159 6.69 4.96 0.08
C ILE A 159 6.39 4.91 -1.43
N HIS A 160 5.58 5.83 -1.96
CA HIS A 160 5.35 5.93 -3.39
C HIS A 160 6.60 6.36 -4.16
N MET A 161 7.39 7.29 -3.58
CA MET A 161 8.64 7.73 -4.20
C MET A 161 9.68 6.62 -4.19
N VAL A 162 9.83 5.93 -3.05
CA VAL A 162 10.72 4.76 -2.94
C VAL A 162 10.32 3.68 -3.93
N ASP A 163 9.04 3.40 -4.05
CA ASP A 163 8.51 2.42 -4.99
C ASP A 163 8.82 2.77 -6.44
N LEU A 164 8.64 4.04 -6.85
CA LEU A 164 8.95 4.50 -8.19
C LEU A 164 10.46 4.47 -8.48
N MET A 165 11.30 4.86 -7.51
CA MET A 165 12.75 4.80 -7.66
C MET A 165 13.23 3.35 -7.82
N ARG A 166 12.66 2.41 -7.05
CA ARG A 166 12.92 0.98 -7.23
C ARG A 166 12.43 0.46 -8.59
N LEU A 167 11.29 0.95 -9.06
CA LEU A 167 10.76 0.58 -10.38
C LEU A 167 11.70 1.02 -11.52
N PHE A 168 12.33 2.20 -11.39
CA PHE A 168 13.21 2.77 -12.41
C PHE A 168 14.63 2.23 -12.37
N ALA A 169 15.18 2.00 -11.18
CA ALA A 169 16.61 1.71 -10.99
C ALA A 169 16.91 0.39 -10.27
N GLY A 170 15.91 -0.34 -9.81
CA GLY A 170 16.10 -1.58 -9.06
C GLY A 170 16.30 -1.38 -7.56
N GLU A 171 16.90 -2.38 -6.91
CA GLU A 171 17.04 -2.41 -5.46
C GLU A 171 18.15 -1.49 -4.96
N PHE A 172 17.98 -0.97 -3.74
CA PHE A 172 18.99 -0.19 -3.04
C PHE A 172 19.80 -1.08 -2.09
N THR A 173 21.10 -0.85 -2.03
CA THR A 173 22.03 -1.58 -1.14
C THR A 173 22.52 -0.71 0.01
N ASP A 174 22.62 0.61 -0.19
CA ASP A 174 23.03 1.57 0.83
C ASP A 174 21.93 2.58 1.07
N ILE A 175 21.63 2.84 2.33
CA ILE A 175 20.60 3.82 2.71
C ILE A 175 21.10 4.63 3.90
N HIS A 176 21.14 5.96 3.73
CA HIS A 176 21.35 6.92 4.82
C HIS A 176 20.13 7.83 4.90
N SER A 177 19.54 8.00 6.08
CA SER A 177 18.32 8.76 6.23
C SER A 177 18.29 9.57 7.51
N PHE A 178 17.55 10.69 7.44
CA PHE A 178 17.15 11.48 8.59
C PHE A 178 15.65 11.58 8.60
N ILE A 179 15.06 11.35 9.77
CA ILE A 179 13.62 11.56 10.00
C ILE A 179 13.46 12.48 11.19
N SER A 180 12.45 13.31 11.18
CA SER A 180 12.13 14.22 12.27
C SER A 180 10.62 14.44 12.41
N ASN A 181 10.24 14.93 13.58
CA ASN A 181 8.89 15.45 13.85
C ASN A 181 9.07 16.87 14.35
N SER A 182 9.12 17.84 13.44
CA SER A 182 9.53 19.20 13.74
C SER A 182 8.38 20.22 13.69
N HIS A 183 7.25 19.85 13.10
CA HIS A 183 6.16 20.79 12.83
C HIS A 183 4.81 20.32 13.37
N TRP A 184 4.40 19.09 13.09
CA TRP A 184 3.02 18.66 13.39
C TRP A 184 2.80 18.19 14.83
N GLY A 185 3.86 17.76 15.53
CA GLY A 185 3.79 17.33 16.93
C GLY A 185 2.99 16.04 17.17
N TYR A 186 2.82 15.21 16.13
CA TYR A 186 2.17 13.90 16.23
C TYR A 186 3.17 12.81 16.66
N ASP A 187 2.67 11.60 16.95
CA ASP A 187 3.49 10.43 17.29
C ASP A 187 4.19 9.79 16.06
N VAL A 188 4.22 10.47 14.93
CA VAL A 188 4.81 10.01 13.67
C VAL A 188 5.64 11.14 13.06
N GLU A 189 6.60 10.78 12.20
CA GLU A 189 7.46 11.76 11.54
C GLU A 189 6.69 12.62 10.52
N ASP A 190 7.06 13.90 10.43
CA ASP A 190 6.56 14.87 9.45
C ASP A 190 7.59 15.23 8.38
N ASN A 191 8.85 14.82 8.57
CA ASN A 191 9.93 14.99 7.63
C ASN A 191 10.76 13.72 7.51
N ALA A 192 11.17 13.40 6.26
CA ALA A 192 12.08 12.31 5.96
C ALA A 192 12.95 12.67 4.77
N TYR A 193 14.25 12.43 4.92
CA TYR A 193 15.25 12.61 3.86
C TYR A 193 16.04 11.31 3.76
N ALA A 194 16.27 10.82 2.56
CA ALA A 194 17.06 9.63 2.33
C ALA A 194 18.00 9.83 1.14
N LEU A 195 19.23 9.36 1.33
CA LEU A 195 20.20 9.14 0.25
C LEU A 195 20.35 7.64 0.09
N MET A 196 20.10 7.14 -1.10
CA MET A 196 20.08 5.71 -1.39
C MET A 196 20.96 5.41 -2.60
N ARG A 197 21.60 4.24 -2.63
CA ARG A 197 22.45 3.81 -3.73
C ARG A 197 22.10 2.38 -4.15
N THR A 198 22.03 2.17 -5.47
CA THR A 198 21.90 0.83 -6.06
C THR A 198 23.26 0.12 -6.15
N PRO A 199 23.30 -1.21 -6.38
CA PRO A 199 24.55 -1.93 -6.63
C PRO A 199 25.36 -1.36 -7.79
N ASP A 200 24.69 -0.84 -8.82
CA ASP A 200 25.29 -0.26 -10.02
C ASP A 200 25.73 1.20 -9.85
N GLY A 201 25.61 1.74 -8.63
CA GLY A 201 26.08 3.09 -8.28
C GLY A 201 25.13 4.22 -8.63
N ILE A 202 23.87 3.96 -8.98
CA ILE A 202 22.84 5.00 -9.15
C ILE A 202 22.48 5.55 -7.77
N VAL A 203 22.44 6.88 -7.61
CA VAL A 203 22.08 7.57 -6.37
C VAL A 203 20.82 8.39 -6.58
#